data_37c792fa68a691cce8d7ae6ccaabacf0
#
_entry.id   37c792fa68a691cce8d7ae6ccaabacf0
#
_cell.length_a   1.000
_cell.length_b   1.000
_cell.length_c   1.000
_cell.angle_alpha   90.00
_cell.angle_beta   90.00
_cell.angle_gamma   90.00
#
_symmetry.space_group_name_H-M   'P 1'
#
loop_
_entity.id
_entity.type
_entity.pdbx_description
1 polymer ?
#
loop_
_entity_poly.entity_id
_entity_poly.type
_entity_poly.pdbx_seq_one_letter_code
_entity_poly.pdbx_strand_id
1 'polypeptide(L)'
;MILGASGRLGRALWESRPQTLEVTALTHAELDVTDIRAVEAVIALARPDVVINAAAWTDVAGAQTNAAAARAVNAVAPGAMGRLFARTGVRIVHFSTDYVFSGEGSSPWNEASEAHPRQAGVYGVTKHEGERLLEESGVSGA
;
A
#
# COMPACT_ATOMS: atom_id res chain seq x y z
N MET A 1 -2.70 -6.80 11.30
CA MET A 1 -2.01 -7.65 10.29
C MET A 1 -1.03 -6.80 9.49
N ILE A 2 0.13 -7.36 9.10
CA ILE A 2 1.13 -6.67 8.27
C ILE A 2 1.27 -7.44 6.95
N LEU A 3 1.10 -6.78 5.81
CA LEU A 3 1.35 -7.32 4.48
C LEU A 3 2.71 -6.81 3.96
N GLY A 4 3.48 -7.67 3.27
CA GLY A 4 4.82 -7.33 2.82
C GLY A 4 5.88 -7.42 3.93
N ALA A 5 5.73 -8.37 4.84
CA ALA A 5 6.57 -8.53 6.04
C ALA A 5 8.06 -8.80 5.75
N SER A 6 8.41 -9.30 4.57
CA SER A 6 9.81 -9.50 4.16
C SER A 6 10.51 -8.22 3.71
N GLY A 7 9.74 -7.16 3.39
CA GLY A 7 10.26 -5.86 3.01
C GLY A 7 10.90 -5.11 4.18
N ARG A 8 11.61 -4.02 3.87
CA ARG A 8 12.33 -3.21 4.88
C ARG A 8 11.39 -2.67 5.95
N LEU A 9 10.28 -2.04 5.53
CA LEU A 9 9.28 -1.50 6.44
C LEU A 9 8.52 -2.60 7.19
N GLY A 10 8.04 -3.63 6.48
CA GLY A 10 7.29 -4.73 7.09
C GLY A 10 8.09 -5.45 8.18
N ARG A 11 9.39 -5.65 7.96
CA ARG A 11 10.30 -6.23 8.97
C ARG A 11 10.45 -5.32 10.18
N ALA A 12 10.68 -4.02 9.98
CA ALA A 12 10.80 -3.06 11.07
C ALA A 12 9.52 -2.99 11.91
N LEU A 13 8.35 -2.98 11.27
CA LEU A 13 7.06 -3.02 11.96
C LEU A 13 6.88 -4.30 12.79
N TRP A 14 7.28 -5.44 12.23
CA TRP A 14 7.24 -6.72 12.96
C TRP A 14 8.16 -6.72 14.18
N GLU A 15 9.38 -6.24 14.04
CA GLU A 15 10.38 -6.20 15.10
C GLU A 15 10.00 -5.23 16.23
N SER A 16 9.41 -4.08 15.89
CA SER A 16 9.01 -3.04 16.84
C SER A 16 7.60 -3.21 17.41
N ARG A 17 6.86 -4.26 17.01
CA ARG A 17 5.47 -4.44 17.45
C ARG A 17 5.37 -4.55 18.99
N PRO A 18 4.36 -3.94 19.60
CA PRO A 18 4.05 -4.15 21.01
C PRO A 18 3.71 -5.62 21.27
N GLN A 19 4.26 -6.20 22.34
CA GLN A 19 4.00 -7.60 22.70
C GLN A 19 2.54 -7.85 23.15
N THR A 20 1.80 -6.78 23.42
CA THR A 20 0.39 -6.83 23.82
C THR A 20 -0.56 -6.95 22.63
N LEU A 21 -0.06 -6.79 21.39
CA LEU A 21 -0.86 -6.90 20.17
C LEU A 21 -0.71 -8.29 19.54
N GLU A 22 -1.83 -8.88 19.17
CA GLU A 22 -1.83 -10.04 18.29
C GLU A 22 -1.58 -9.57 16.84
N VAL A 23 -0.42 -9.96 16.28
CA VAL A 23 0.00 -9.51 14.96
C VAL A 23 0.29 -10.71 14.07
N THR A 24 -0.40 -10.78 12.94
CA THR A 24 -0.06 -11.66 11.82
C THR A 24 0.76 -10.87 10.82
N ALA A 25 1.89 -11.41 10.38
CA ALA A 25 2.76 -10.77 9.37
C ALA A 25 2.96 -11.74 8.21
N LEU A 26 2.64 -11.30 6.99
CA LEU A 26 2.68 -12.12 5.79
C LEU A 26 3.66 -11.55 4.76
N THR A 27 4.53 -12.42 4.29
CA THR A 27 5.49 -12.15 3.22
C THR A 27 4.81 -12.29 1.86
N HIS A 28 5.46 -11.83 0.78
CA HIS A 28 4.96 -12.05 -0.58
C HIS A 28 4.82 -13.55 -0.94
N ALA A 29 5.71 -14.40 -0.42
CA ALA A 29 5.64 -15.85 -0.67
C ALA A 29 4.42 -16.52 -0.01
N GLU A 30 3.90 -15.93 1.08
CA GLU A 30 2.72 -16.42 1.81
C GLU A 30 1.42 -15.80 1.30
N LEU A 31 1.48 -14.54 0.80
CA LEU A 31 0.33 -13.84 0.25
C LEU A 31 0.77 -12.84 -0.81
N ASP A 32 0.41 -13.10 -2.06
CA ASP A 32 0.49 -12.11 -3.13
C ASP A 32 -0.69 -11.13 -3.00
N VAL A 33 -0.39 -9.86 -2.71
CA VAL A 33 -1.41 -8.82 -2.54
C VAL A 33 -2.19 -8.51 -3.82
N THR A 34 -1.71 -8.95 -4.99
CA THR A 34 -2.42 -8.81 -6.27
C THR A 34 -3.51 -9.87 -6.45
N ASP A 35 -3.47 -10.98 -5.71
CA ASP A 35 -4.55 -11.95 -5.64
C ASP A 35 -5.57 -11.53 -4.57
N ILE A 36 -6.54 -10.74 -4.97
CA ILE A 36 -7.56 -10.21 -4.05
C ILE A 36 -8.43 -11.32 -3.43
N ARG A 37 -8.57 -12.48 -4.08
CA ARG A 37 -9.32 -13.61 -3.51
C ARG A 37 -8.55 -14.27 -2.37
N ALA A 38 -7.24 -14.40 -2.52
CA ALA A 38 -6.37 -14.86 -1.45
C ALA A 38 -6.37 -13.88 -0.28
N VAL A 39 -6.30 -12.56 -0.56
CA VAL A 39 -6.43 -11.52 0.46
C VAL A 39 -7.77 -11.64 1.20
N GLU A 40 -8.88 -11.76 0.49
CA GLU A 40 -10.22 -11.91 1.09
C GLU A 40 -10.31 -13.13 2.00
N ALA A 41 -9.77 -14.29 1.57
CA ALA A 41 -9.75 -15.51 2.37
C ALA A 41 -8.96 -15.35 3.67
N VAL A 42 -7.78 -14.72 3.60
CA VAL A 42 -6.93 -14.45 4.77
C VAL A 42 -7.61 -13.48 5.74
N ILE A 43 -8.23 -12.40 5.23
CA ILE A 43 -8.97 -11.44 6.06
C ILE A 43 -10.17 -12.11 6.75
N ALA A 44 -10.93 -12.94 6.04
CA ALA A 44 -12.07 -13.66 6.61
C ALA A 44 -11.68 -14.62 7.74
N LEU A 45 -10.51 -15.27 7.61
CA LEU A 45 -9.98 -16.19 8.59
C LEU A 45 -9.40 -15.47 9.81
N ALA A 46 -8.52 -14.49 9.58
CA ALA A 46 -7.76 -13.81 10.63
C ALA A 46 -8.54 -12.68 11.32
N ARG A 47 -9.56 -12.11 10.65
CA ARG A 47 -10.43 -11.01 11.15
C ARG A 47 -9.64 -9.86 11.80
N PRO A 48 -8.66 -9.27 11.14
CA PRO A 48 -7.86 -8.20 11.73
C PRO A 48 -8.69 -6.92 11.87
N ASP A 49 -8.46 -6.15 12.94
CA ASP A 49 -9.02 -4.80 13.08
C ASP A 49 -8.35 -3.81 12.13
N VAL A 50 -7.04 -4.02 11.88
CA VAL A 50 -6.21 -3.14 11.05
C VAL A 50 -5.30 -3.97 10.16
N VAL A 51 -5.21 -3.59 8.89
CA VAL A 51 -4.21 -4.08 7.94
C VAL A 51 -3.22 -2.97 7.64
N ILE A 52 -1.94 -3.25 7.86
CA ILE A 52 -0.84 -2.37 7.46
C ILE A 52 -0.28 -2.93 6.14
N ASN A 53 -0.55 -2.22 5.04
CA ASN A 53 -0.03 -2.60 3.73
C ASN A 53 1.37 -1.99 3.50
N ALA A 54 2.40 -2.77 3.81
CA ALA A 54 3.80 -2.45 3.53
C ALA A 54 4.32 -3.11 2.24
N ALA A 55 3.43 -3.79 1.49
CA ALA A 55 3.77 -4.36 0.19
C ALA A 55 3.74 -3.26 -0.88
N ALA A 56 4.80 -3.16 -1.67
CA ALA A 56 4.91 -2.25 -2.80
C ALA A 56 5.98 -2.72 -3.79
N TRP A 57 5.82 -2.38 -5.04
CA TRP A 57 6.92 -2.37 -6.02
C TRP A 57 7.76 -1.12 -5.77
N THR A 58 8.96 -1.27 -5.23
CA THR A 58 9.83 -0.14 -4.83
C THR A 58 11.04 0.06 -5.74
N ASP A 59 11.26 -0.82 -6.73
CA ASP A 59 12.28 -0.63 -7.75
C ASP A 59 11.81 0.43 -8.75
N VAL A 60 12.22 1.68 -8.53
CA VAL A 60 11.84 2.84 -9.34
C VAL A 60 12.29 2.68 -10.80
N ALA A 61 13.52 2.19 -11.01
CA ALA A 61 14.05 1.96 -12.36
C ALA A 61 13.34 0.80 -13.05
N GLY A 62 13.15 -0.32 -12.35
CA GLY A 62 12.45 -1.49 -12.85
C GLY A 62 10.97 -1.23 -13.15
N ALA A 63 10.33 -0.28 -12.47
CA ALA A 63 8.96 0.12 -12.76
C ALA A 63 8.80 0.68 -14.17
N GLN A 64 9.81 1.37 -14.72
CA GLN A 64 9.75 1.93 -16.08
C GLN A 64 9.62 0.83 -17.15
N THR A 65 10.26 -0.31 -16.93
CA THR A 65 10.23 -1.44 -17.87
C THR A 65 9.13 -2.46 -17.56
N ASN A 66 8.60 -2.43 -16.32
CA ASN A 66 7.58 -3.35 -15.83
C ASN A 66 6.33 -2.60 -15.33
N ALA A 67 5.87 -1.62 -16.08
CA ALA A 67 4.81 -0.70 -15.67
C ALA A 67 3.51 -1.42 -15.25
N ALA A 68 3.13 -2.48 -15.96
CA ALA A 68 1.93 -3.25 -15.64
C ALA A 68 2.04 -3.95 -14.27
N ALA A 69 3.19 -4.56 -13.97
CA ALA A 69 3.43 -5.23 -12.69
C ALA A 69 3.53 -4.20 -11.54
N ALA A 70 4.24 -3.09 -11.74
CA ALA A 70 4.30 -2.01 -10.77
C ALA A 70 2.90 -1.45 -10.47
N ARG A 71 2.07 -1.22 -11.50
CA ARG A 71 0.68 -0.76 -11.34
C ARG A 71 -0.19 -1.78 -10.61
N ALA A 72 -0.04 -3.08 -10.91
CA ALA A 72 -0.80 -4.13 -10.24
C ALA A 72 -0.58 -4.10 -8.72
N VAL A 73 0.68 -3.98 -8.27
CA VAL A 73 1.05 -3.97 -6.86
C VAL A 73 0.76 -2.61 -6.20
N ASN A 74 1.11 -1.49 -6.86
CA ASN A 74 1.08 -0.16 -6.24
C ASN A 74 -0.30 0.52 -6.33
N ALA A 75 -1.14 0.16 -7.30
CA ALA A 75 -2.42 0.82 -7.53
C ALA A 75 -3.61 -0.15 -7.43
N VAL A 76 -3.62 -1.19 -8.28
CA VAL A 76 -4.79 -2.07 -8.39
C VAL A 76 -5.04 -2.85 -7.09
N ALA A 77 -3.99 -3.42 -6.50
CA ALA A 77 -4.09 -4.17 -5.25
C ALA A 77 -4.57 -3.31 -4.07
N PRO A 78 -3.99 -2.12 -3.77
CA PRO A 78 -4.53 -1.23 -2.74
C PRO A 78 -5.98 -0.84 -2.97
N GLY A 79 -6.36 -0.46 -4.20
CA GLY A 79 -7.74 -0.12 -4.52
C GLY A 79 -8.73 -1.28 -4.35
N ALA A 80 -8.31 -2.51 -4.68
CA ALA A 80 -9.12 -3.70 -4.45
C ALA A 80 -9.26 -4.02 -2.95
N MET A 81 -8.17 -3.91 -2.18
CA MET A 81 -8.20 -4.02 -0.71
C MET A 81 -9.10 -2.97 -0.09
N GLY A 82 -9.04 -1.71 -0.55
CA GLY A 82 -9.91 -0.66 -0.07
C GLY A 82 -11.39 -1.01 -0.22
N ARG A 83 -11.81 -1.45 -1.40
CA ARG A 83 -13.20 -1.89 -1.63
C ARG A 83 -13.61 -3.10 -0.78
N LEU A 84 -12.70 -4.05 -0.56
CA LEU A 84 -12.94 -5.19 0.31
C LEU A 84 -13.11 -4.73 1.77
N PHE A 85 -12.21 -3.89 2.26
CA PHE A 85 -12.18 -3.46 3.66
C PHE A 85 -13.30 -2.49 4.00
N ALA A 86 -13.75 -1.66 3.07
CA ALA A 86 -14.95 -0.84 3.24
C ALA A 86 -16.20 -1.67 3.54
N ARG A 87 -16.30 -2.90 2.97
CA ARG A 87 -17.42 -3.81 3.25
C ARG A 87 -17.27 -4.63 4.53
N THR A 88 -16.04 -4.85 4.97
CA THR A 88 -15.76 -5.72 6.14
C THR A 88 -15.48 -4.92 7.42
N GLY A 89 -15.37 -3.59 7.35
CA GLY A 89 -15.05 -2.73 8.48
C GLY A 89 -13.57 -2.78 8.92
N VAL A 90 -12.71 -3.46 8.17
CA VAL A 90 -11.27 -3.49 8.43
C VAL A 90 -10.66 -2.15 8.06
N ARG A 91 -9.84 -1.59 8.95
CA ARG A 91 -9.09 -0.35 8.67
C ARG A 91 -7.81 -0.67 7.91
N ILE A 92 -7.38 0.25 7.03
CA ILE A 92 -6.11 0.12 6.31
C ILE A 92 -5.17 1.26 6.65
N VAL A 93 -3.88 0.94 6.80
CA VAL A 93 -2.77 1.90 6.76
C VAL A 93 -1.96 1.58 5.52
N HIS A 94 -1.83 2.54 4.61
CA HIS A 94 -1.07 2.38 3.37
C HIS A 94 0.03 3.43 3.30
N PHE A 95 1.21 3.02 2.84
CA PHE A 95 2.36 3.93 2.74
C PHE A 95 2.50 4.43 1.30
N SER A 96 2.57 5.74 1.14
CA SER A 96 2.87 6.39 -0.10
C SER A 96 4.35 6.78 -0.21
N THR A 97 4.65 7.77 -1.01
CA THR A 97 6.01 8.23 -1.34
C THR A 97 5.98 9.71 -1.69
N ASP A 98 7.07 10.40 -1.44
CA ASP A 98 7.32 11.78 -1.91
C ASP A 98 7.38 11.89 -3.45
N TYR A 99 7.58 10.77 -4.16
CA TYR A 99 7.49 10.70 -5.62
C TYR A 99 6.11 11.02 -6.19
N VAL A 100 5.07 11.18 -5.37
CA VAL A 100 3.76 11.69 -5.81
C VAL A 100 3.79 13.19 -6.11
N PHE A 101 4.80 13.92 -5.63
CA PHE A 101 4.99 15.33 -5.93
C PHE A 101 5.89 15.53 -7.14
N SER A 102 5.79 16.70 -7.79
CA SER A 102 6.55 17.02 -9.01
C SER A 102 8.06 17.14 -8.79
N GLY A 103 8.51 17.39 -7.56
CA GLY A 103 9.90 17.72 -7.28
C GLY A 103 10.28 19.16 -7.66
N GLU A 104 9.35 19.97 -8.15
CA GLU A 104 9.53 21.37 -8.49
C GLU A 104 9.13 22.28 -7.33
N GLY A 105 9.88 23.36 -7.15
CA GLY A 105 9.59 24.35 -6.12
C GLY A 105 10.73 24.56 -5.15
N SER A 106 10.64 25.64 -4.36
CA SER A 106 11.65 26.04 -3.38
C SER A 106 11.22 25.84 -1.93
N SER A 107 9.99 25.39 -1.72
CA SER A 107 9.40 25.16 -0.39
C SER A 107 9.15 23.67 -0.16
N PRO A 108 9.25 23.19 1.09
CA PRO A 108 8.84 21.81 1.42
C PRO A 108 7.36 21.57 1.11
N TRP A 109 7.06 20.35 0.68
CA TRP A 109 5.69 19.87 0.53
C TRP A 109 5.04 19.66 1.91
N ASN A 110 3.73 19.77 1.97
CA ASN A 110 2.94 19.51 3.17
C ASN A 110 1.68 18.68 2.80
N GLU A 111 0.89 18.34 3.80
CA GLU A 111 -0.28 17.47 3.65
C GLU A 111 -1.38 18.05 2.76
N ALA A 112 -1.42 19.37 2.57
CA ALA A 112 -2.36 20.05 1.68
C ALA A 112 -1.83 20.25 0.26
N SER A 113 -0.57 19.84 0.00
CA SER A 113 0.05 19.99 -1.32
C SER A 113 -0.57 19.03 -2.31
N GLU A 114 -0.91 19.54 -3.48
CA GLU A 114 -1.48 18.73 -4.56
C GLU A 114 -0.43 17.80 -5.17
N ALA A 115 -0.79 16.53 -5.35
CA ALA A 115 0.08 15.53 -5.94
C ALA A 115 0.14 15.68 -7.48
N HIS A 116 1.36 15.74 -8.04
CA HIS A 116 1.62 15.85 -9.46
C HIS A 116 2.73 14.89 -9.91
N PRO A 117 2.46 13.56 -9.95
CA PRO A 117 3.50 12.54 -10.10
C PRO A 117 4.08 12.41 -11.52
N ARG A 118 3.63 13.19 -12.49
CA ARG A 118 4.00 13.01 -13.92
C ARG A 118 5.52 13.01 -14.16
N GLN A 119 6.29 13.74 -13.38
CA GLN A 119 7.75 13.80 -13.49
C GLN A 119 8.45 12.67 -12.73
N ALA A 120 7.75 12.01 -11.83
CA ALA A 120 8.28 10.93 -10.98
C ALA A 120 8.29 9.55 -11.66
N GLY A 121 7.96 9.48 -12.96
CA GLY A 121 7.91 8.22 -13.70
C GLY A 121 6.82 7.26 -13.23
N VAL A 122 6.89 6.03 -13.73
CA VAL A 122 5.88 4.99 -13.47
C VAL A 122 5.69 4.71 -11.97
N TYR A 123 6.77 4.71 -11.19
CA TYR A 123 6.67 4.45 -9.75
C TYR A 123 5.77 5.47 -9.04
N GLY A 124 6.06 6.77 -9.16
CA GLY A 124 5.26 7.82 -8.53
C GLY A 124 3.82 7.85 -9.04
N VAL A 125 3.63 7.71 -10.36
CA VAL A 125 2.29 7.65 -10.97
C VAL A 125 1.46 6.48 -10.41
N THR A 126 2.04 5.29 -10.30
CA THR A 126 1.33 4.11 -9.79
C THR A 126 1.03 4.20 -8.29
N LYS A 127 1.93 4.80 -7.50
CA LYS A 127 1.70 5.03 -6.08
C LYS A 127 0.57 6.03 -5.86
N HIS A 128 0.57 7.15 -6.57
CA HIS A 128 -0.51 8.13 -6.50
C HIS A 128 -1.86 7.57 -6.97
N GLU A 129 -1.86 6.76 -8.03
CA GLU A 129 -3.09 6.06 -8.45
C GLU A 129 -3.63 5.15 -7.34
N GLY A 130 -2.75 4.49 -6.58
CA GLY A 130 -3.12 3.66 -5.43
C GLY A 130 -3.78 4.45 -4.31
N GLU A 131 -3.24 5.62 -3.96
CA GLU A 131 -3.84 6.55 -3.00
C GLU A 131 -5.27 6.90 -3.42
N ARG A 132 -5.44 7.38 -4.65
CA ARG A 132 -6.73 7.80 -5.18
C ARG A 132 -7.76 6.66 -5.18
N LEU A 133 -7.35 5.43 -5.57
CA LEU A 133 -8.24 4.27 -5.57
C LEU A 133 -8.63 3.82 -4.15
N LEU A 134 -7.77 4.04 -3.14
CA LEU A 134 -8.10 3.83 -1.74
C LEU A 134 -9.12 4.87 -1.25
N GLU A 135 -8.89 6.14 -1.51
CA GLU A 135 -9.81 7.23 -1.15
C GLU A 135 -11.20 7.01 -1.76
N GLU A 136 -11.27 6.70 -3.06
CA GLU A 136 -12.51 6.41 -3.79
C GLU A 136 -13.26 5.18 -3.26
N SER A 137 -12.59 4.27 -2.59
CA SER A 137 -13.20 3.07 -2.02
C SER A 137 -14.05 3.33 -0.78
N GLY A 138 -13.86 4.47 -0.11
CA GLY A 138 -14.52 4.81 1.13
C GLY A 138 -14.08 3.99 2.35
N VAL A 139 -12.91 3.31 2.27
CA VAL A 139 -12.36 2.56 3.40
C VAL A 139 -11.94 3.49 4.54
N SER A 140 -12.05 3.04 5.78
CA SER A 140 -11.58 3.77 6.96
C SER A 140 -10.08 3.59 7.16
N GLY A 141 -9.38 4.67 7.45
CA GLY A 141 -7.91 4.74 7.56
C GLY A 141 -7.30 5.18 6.24
N ALA A 142 -6.09 5.66 6.25
CA ALA A 142 -5.36 6.08 5.06
C ALA A 142 -3.91 5.58 5.14
#